data_679d01a9f4b46d1e516e98ae9e9e2e7d
#
_entry.id   679d01a9f4b46d1e516e98ae9e9e2e7d
#
_cell.length_a   1.000
_cell.length_b   1.000
_cell.length_c   1.000
_cell.angle_alpha   90.00
_cell.angle_beta   90.00
_cell.angle_gamma   90.00
#
_symmetry.space_group_name_H-M   'P 1'
#
loop_
_entity.id
_entity.type
_entity.pdbx_description
1 polymer ?
#
loop_
_entity_poly.entity_id
_entity_poly.type
_entity_poly.pdbx_seq_one_letter_code
_entity_poly.pdbx_strand_id
1 'polypeptide(L)'
;MKLQQVNTPKGQTWEVNGYLINDSQQVRIKKRGFDSKQSARQWFNNEAVLFDNGESKYNKKIAPNVLTVKELYNMWLETYQHTVEESTLNKTMNVFNVHVIPKWGDTLVTDIKPLDLQRYINTMQGKILHYRKITGYFRRLLNLAVRMDMLNVDPFTKIEMPRERRQFNKPKQFMDVDEFKAFIDVLDSQYSQINKQAYTLLRLGAFTGMRTEELLALQWQSVDFNNGYIEIVQALGRGLNGSTYIKEPKSGTSRRTLKIDNKMLTILASWYDSTQYNKKKDFVFSHQGRTLQVMRPNKWLHDVSDKYHVAVGLSMHKLRHTWATLAIEQGASVKQVQTYLGHADVAMTLNVYSDITKRASDATGSILSNLID
;
A
#
# COMPACT_ATOMS: atom_id res chain seq x y z
N MET A 1 -39.08 -14.18 -39.94
CA MET A 1 -40.40 -14.02 -39.33
C MET A 1 -41.46 -14.51 -40.30
N LYS A 2 -42.39 -15.44 -39.85
CA LYS A 2 -43.59 -15.86 -40.58
C LYS A 2 -44.83 -15.38 -39.87
N LEU A 3 -45.78 -14.77 -40.61
CA LEU A 3 -47.06 -14.28 -40.11
C LEU A 3 -48.14 -15.14 -40.75
N GLN A 4 -48.98 -15.76 -39.95
CA GLN A 4 -50.08 -16.62 -40.44
C GLN A 4 -51.34 -16.39 -39.66
N GLN A 5 -52.47 -16.54 -40.33
CA GLN A 5 -53.76 -16.46 -39.72
C GLN A 5 -54.12 -17.80 -39.06
N VAL A 6 -54.68 -17.74 -37.85
CA VAL A 6 -54.98 -18.93 -37.05
C VAL A 6 -56.40 -18.78 -36.50
N ASN A 7 -57.16 -19.86 -36.58
CA ASN A 7 -58.47 -19.91 -35.96
C ASN A 7 -58.36 -20.14 -34.45
N THR A 8 -59.03 -19.35 -33.68
CA THR A 8 -59.16 -19.49 -32.22
C THR A 8 -60.63 -19.62 -31.82
N PRO A 9 -60.96 -20.09 -30.62
CA PRO A 9 -62.37 -20.14 -30.16
C PRO A 9 -63.06 -18.78 -30.15
N LYS A 10 -62.32 -17.68 -30.21
CA LYS A 10 -62.78 -16.28 -30.20
C LYS A 10 -62.80 -15.66 -31.61
N GLY A 11 -62.50 -16.40 -32.65
CA GLY A 11 -62.41 -15.89 -34.02
C GLY A 11 -61.02 -16.05 -34.65
N GLN A 12 -60.85 -15.47 -35.84
CA GLN A 12 -59.59 -15.49 -36.57
C GLN A 12 -58.62 -14.45 -35.99
N THR A 13 -57.40 -14.88 -35.68
CA THR A 13 -56.33 -13.97 -35.18
C THR A 13 -55.04 -14.23 -35.95
N TRP A 14 -54.08 -13.30 -35.87
CA TRP A 14 -52.80 -13.44 -36.47
C TRP A 14 -51.79 -14.04 -35.46
N GLU A 15 -50.87 -14.89 -35.96
CA GLU A 15 -49.78 -15.50 -35.22
C GLU A 15 -48.43 -15.04 -35.81
N VAL A 16 -47.51 -14.70 -34.93
CA VAL A 16 -46.10 -14.49 -35.24
C VAL A 16 -45.29 -15.74 -34.89
N ASN A 17 -44.49 -16.22 -35.82
CA ASN A 17 -43.50 -17.28 -35.57
C ASN A 17 -42.18 -16.89 -36.25
N GLY A 18 -41.12 -16.73 -35.48
CA GLY A 18 -39.85 -16.21 -35.98
C GLY A 18 -38.74 -16.36 -34.99
N TYR A 19 -37.59 -15.81 -35.33
CA TYR A 19 -36.42 -15.77 -34.47
C TYR A 19 -36.08 -14.33 -34.15
N LEU A 20 -35.84 -14.05 -32.89
CA LEU A 20 -35.13 -12.86 -32.40
C LEU A 20 -33.64 -13.22 -32.39
N ILE A 21 -32.81 -12.36 -32.97
CA ILE A 21 -31.39 -12.62 -33.16
C ILE A 21 -30.65 -11.33 -32.75
N ASN A 22 -29.59 -11.47 -31.93
CA ASN A 22 -28.57 -10.49 -31.70
C ASN A 22 -27.19 -11.13 -31.72
N ASP A 23 -26.12 -10.37 -31.46
CA ASP A 23 -24.74 -10.87 -31.54
C ASP A 23 -24.45 -12.09 -30.63
N SER A 24 -25.25 -12.29 -29.58
CA SER A 24 -25.00 -13.29 -28.54
C SER A 24 -26.02 -14.44 -28.52
N GLN A 25 -27.21 -14.24 -29.08
CA GLN A 25 -28.34 -15.16 -28.89
C GLN A 25 -29.26 -15.24 -30.11
N GLN A 26 -29.84 -16.43 -30.31
CA GLN A 26 -30.94 -16.65 -31.23
C GLN A 26 -32.05 -17.36 -30.49
N VAL A 27 -33.25 -16.75 -30.41
CA VAL A 27 -34.40 -17.29 -29.70
C VAL A 27 -35.60 -17.38 -30.62
N ARG A 28 -36.19 -18.60 -30.74
CA ARG A 28 -37.45 -18.81 -31.45
C ARG A 28 -38.61 -18.32 -30.61
N ILE A 29 -39.43 -17.42 -31.19
CA ILE A 29 -40.66 -16.92 -30.55
C ILE A 29 -41.87 -17.27 -31.36
N LYS A 30 -42.99 -17.52 -30.64
CA LYS A 30 -44.29 -17.76 -31.19
C LYS A 30 -45.31 -17.05 -30.33
N LYS A 31 -46.13 -16.14 -30.94
CA LYS A 31 -47.17 -15.40 -30.24
C LYS A 31 -48.38 -15.29 -31.10
N ARG A 32 -49.57 -15.49 -30.50
CA ARG A 32 -50.92 -15.43 -31.12
C ARG A 32 -51.75 -14.31 -30.52
N GLY A 33 -52.88 -14.04 -31.20
CA GLY A 33 -53.89 -13.14 -30.65
C GLY A 33 -53.77 -11.69 -31.13
N PHE A 34 -53.19 -11.47 -32.31
CA PHE A 34 -53.16 -10.16 -32.93
C PHE A 34 -54.37 -9.97 -33.86
N ASP A 35 -54.99 -8.81 -33.82
CA ASP A 35 -56.22 -8.49 -34.59
C ASP A 35 -55.90 -8.23 -36.04
N SER A 36 -54.69 -7.86 -36.39
CA SER A 36 -54.25 -7.62 -37.76
C SER A 36 -52.82 -8.12 -38.04
N LYS A 37 -52.51 -8.33 -39.33
CA LYS A 37 -51.18 -8.65 -39.80
C LYS A 37 -50.18 -7.52 -39.47
N GLN A 38 -50.68 -6.29 -39.51
CA GLN A 38 -49.86 -5.10 -39.21
C GLN A 38 -49.46 -5.03 -37.73
N SER A 39 -50.43 -5.22 -36.80
CA SER A 39 -50.17 -5.25 -35.37
C SER A 39 -49.21 -6.38 -34.96
N ALA A 40 -49.34 -7.53 -35.58
CA ALA A 40 -48.42 -8.67 -35.39
C ALA A 40 -46.97 -8.33 -35.83
N ARG A 41 -46.84 -7.68 -36.99
CA ARG A 41 -45.50 -7.25 -37.51
C ARG A 41 -44.88 -6.17 -36.61
N GLN A 42 -45.69 -5.18 -36.21
CA GLN A 42 -45.22 -4.08 -35.36
C GLN A 42 -44.74 -4.57 -33.98
N TRP A 43 -45.52 -5.50 -33.39
CA TRP A 43 -45.10 -6.15 -32.14
C TRP A 43 -43.76 -6.87 -32.30
N PHE A 44 -43.58 -7.64 -33.39
CA PHE A 44 -42.31 -8.39 -33.64
C PHE A 44 -41.11 -7.43 -33.80
N ASN A 45 -41.28 -6.33 -34.54
CA ASN A 45 -40.20 -5.35 -34.73
C ASN A 45 -39.81 -4.66 -33.43
N ASN A 46 -40.79 -4.27 -32.61
CA ASN A 46 -40.53 -3.68 -31.30
C ASN A 46 -39.80 -4.68 -30.36
N GLU A 47 -40.26 -5.94 -30.38
CA GLU A 47 -39.61 -6.98 -29.55
C GLU A 47 -38.20 -7.30 -30.06
N ALA A 48 -37.94 -7.21 -31.38
CA ALA A 48 -36.60 -7.38 -31.92
C ALA A 48 -35.64 -6.29 -31.49
N VAL A 49 -36.09 -5.02 -31.43
CA VAL A 49 -35.30 -3.90 -30.91
C VAL A 49 -35.02 -4.08 -29.41
N LEU A 50 -36.03 -4.45 -28.63
CA LEU A 50 -35.83 -4.74 -27.18
C LEU A 50 -34.88 -5.92 -26.98
N PHE A 51 -34.93 -6.92 -27.84
CA PHE A 51 -34.05 -8.09 -27.78
C PHE A 51 -32.63 -7.75 -28.14
N ASP A 52 -32.41 -6.86 -29.11
CA ASP A 52 -31.09 -6.38 -29.50
C ASP A 52 -30.48 -5.53 -28.37
N ASN A 53 -31.28 -4.69 -27.71
CA ASN A 53 -30.87 -3.89 -26.56
C ASN A 53 -30.73 -4.70 -25.25
N GLY A 54 -31.04 -6.00 -25.22
CA GLY A 54 -30.98 -6.80 -24.00
C GLY A 54 -32.17 -6.64 -23.05
N GLU A 55 -33.19 -5.88 -23.42
CA GLU A 55 -34.35 -5.49 -22.59
C GLU A 55 -35.57 -6.41 -22.77
N SER A 56 -35.54 -7.29 -23.77
CA SER A 56 -36.64 -8.22 -24.02
C SER A 56 -36.70 -9.34 -22.98
N LYS A 57 -37.90 -9.73 -22.61
CA LYS A 57 -38.12 -10.91 -21.75
C LYS A 57 -37.63 -12.22 -22.37
N TYR A 58 -37.38 -12.23 -23.68
CA TYR A 58 -36.83 -13.39 -24.41
C TYR A 58 -35.29 -13.42 -24.41
N ASN A 59 -34.61 -12.36 -24.00
CA ASN A 59 -33.18 -12.44 -23.74
C ASN A 59 -32.98 -13.50 -22.67
N LYS A 60 -32.24 -14.56 -23.00
CA LYS A 60 -31.73 -15.45 -21.96
C LYS A 60 -30.89 -14.57 -21.04
N LYS A 61 -31.25 -14.48 -19.76
CA LYS A 61 -30.30 -14.07 -18.77
C LYS A 61 -29.14 -15.06 -18.91
N ILE A 62 -28.07 -14.66 -19.57
CA ILE A 62 -26.79 -15.34 -19.45
C ILE A 62 -26.56 -15.27 -17.94
N ALA A 63 -26.63 -16.43 -17.26
CA ALA A 63 -26.22 -16.49 -15.88
C ALA A 63 -24.82 -15.84 -15.87
N PRO A 64 -24.59 -14.73 -15.19
CA PRO A 64 -23.28 -14.14 -15.14
C PRO A 64 -22.35 -15.29 -14.78
N ASN A 65 -21.18 -15.35 -15.40
CA ASN A 65 -20.15 -16.33 -15.04
C ASN A 65 -19.86 -16.10 -13.57
N VAL A 66 -20.59 -16.80 -12.69
CA VAL A 66 -20.72 -16.45 -11.28
C VAL A 66 -19.48 -17.00 -10.61
N LEU A 67 -18.48 -16.15 -10.51
CA LEU A 67 -17.24 -16.50 -9.84
C LEU A 67 -17.40 -16.42 -8.33
N THR A 68 -16.71 -17.30 -7.64
CA THR A 68 -16.43 -17.14 -6.22
C THR A 68 -15.47 -15.97 -6.01
N VAL A 69 -15.41 -15.43 -4.80
CA VAL A 69 -14.44 -14.38 -4.43
C VAL A 69 -13.01 -14.86 -4.69
N LYS A 70 -12.70 -16.13 -4.45
CA LYS A 70 -11.38 -16.71 -4.68
C LYS A 70 -11.01 -16.77 -6.17
N GLU A 71 -11.96 -17.17 -7.01
CA GLU A 71 -11.76 -17.19 -8.47
C GLU A 71 -11.58 -15.78 -9.03
N LEU A 72 -12.43 -14.82 -8.61
CA LEU A 72 -12.29 -13.42 -8.97
C LEU A 72 -10.94 -12.84 -8.50
N TYR A 73 -10.51 -13.19 -7.27
CA TYR A 73 -9.22 -12.78 -6.75
C TYR A 73 -8.05 -13.31 -7.59
N ASN A 74 -8.08 -14.61 -7.98
CA ASN A 74 -7.03 -15.18 -8.81
C ASN A 74 -6.94 -14.49 -10.16
N MET A 75 -8.07 -14.26 -10.83
CA MET A 75 -8.14 -13.54 -12.10
C MET A 75 -7.63 -12.09 -11.95
N TRP A 76 -8.01 -11.39 -10.87
CA TRP A 76 -7.51 -10.05 -10.59
C TRP A 76 -6.00 -10.04 -10.34
N LEU A 77 -5.49 -11.03 -9.62
CA LEU A 77 -4.09 -11.15 -9.24
C LEU A 77 -3.18 -11.30 -10.47
N GLU A 78 -3.61 -12.03 -11.48
CA GLU A 78 -2.88 -12.22 -12.75
C GLU A 78 -2.53 -10.87 -13.41
N THR A 79 -3.46 -9.92 -13.40
CA THR A 79 -3.21 -8.58 -13.93
C THR A 79 -2.50 -7.69 -12.91
N TYR A 80 -2.93 -7.75 -11.65
CA TYR A 80 -2.44 -6.86 -10.60
C TYR A 80 -0.94 -7.04 -10.33
N GLN A 81 -0.41 -8.26 -10.40
CA GLN A 81 1.02 -8.54 -10.18
C GLN A 81 1.95 -7.76 -11.13
N HIS A 82 1.47 -7.40 -12.33
CA HIS A 82 2.23 -6.63 -13.32
C HIS A 82 2.12 -5.10 -13.12
N THR A 83 1.26 -4.64 -12.20
CA THR A 83 1.01 -3.22 -11.97
C THR A 83 1.67 -2.68 -10.72
N VAL A 84 2.25 -3.54 -9.88
CA VAL A 84 2.81 -3.16 -8.59
C VAL A 84 4.17 -3.80 -8.36
N GLU A 85 4.97 -3.18 -7.49
CA GLU A 85 6.21 -3.79 -7.02
C GLU A 85 5.91 -5.07 -6.21
N GLU A 86 6.84 -6.02 -6.26
CA GLU A 86 6.75 -7.32 -5.58
C GLU A 86 6.48 -7.20 -4.07
N SER A 87 7.06 -6.20 -3.42
CA SER A 87 6.81 -5.90 -2.00
C SER A 87 5.36 -5.48 -1.71
N THR A 88 4.71 -4.80 -2.68
CA THR A 88 3.30 -4.42 -2.58
C THR A 88 2.41 -5.61 -2.90
N LEU A 89 2.77 -6.39 -3.90
CA LEU A 89 2.11 -7.64 -4.25
C LEU A 89 2.05 -8.58 -3.05
N ASN A 90 3.19 -8.85 -2.40
CA ASN A 90 3.29 -9.72 -1.24
C ASN A 90 2.37 -9.26 -0.08
N LYS A 91 2.37 -7.94 0.22
CA LYS A 91 1.46 -7.38 1.23
C LYS A 91 0.00 -7.55 0.85
N THR A 92 -0.34 -7.37 -0.42
CA THR A 92 -1.71 -7.51 -0.91
C THR A 92 -2.16 -8.96 -0.84
N MET A 93 -1.33 -9.90 -1.33
CA MET A 93 -1.60 -11.33 -1.22
C MET A 93 -1.81 -11.76 0.23
N ASN A 94 -0.96 -11.29 1.15
CA ASN A 94 -1.10 -11.60 2.58
C ASN A 94 -2.41 -11.07 3.16
N VAL A 95 -2.84 -9.85 2.78
CA VAL A 95 -4.14 -9.31 3.21
C VAL A 95 -5.29 -10.21 2.75
N PHE A 96 -5.29 -10.65 1.49
CA PHE A 96 -6.34 -11.54 0.98
C PHE A 96 -6.29 -12.91 1.64
N ASN A 97 -5.13 -13.54 1.72
CA ASN A 97 -4.98 -14.90 2.24
C ASN A 97 -5.31 -15.00 3.74
N VAL A 98 -5.01 -13.96 4.51
CA VAL A 98 -5.24 -13.97 5.97
C VAL A 98 -6.64 -13.48 6.34
N HIS A 99 -7.18 -12.51 5.61
CA HIS A 99 -8.40 -11.83 6.06
C HIS A 99 -9.61 -12.04 5.13
N VAL A 100 -9.45 -12.06 3.82
CA VAL A 100 -10.58 -12.10 2.89
C VAL A 100 -10.94 -13.53 2.50
N ILE A 101 -9.98 -14.28 1.99
CA ILE A 101 -10.21 -15.64 1.46
C ILE A 101 -10.73 -16.62 2.50
N PRO A 102 -10.24 -16.65 3.76
CA PRO A 102 -10.77 -17.57 4.77
C PRO A 102 -12.24 -17.36 5.11
N LYS A 103 -12.75 -16.15 4.91
CA LYS A 103 -14.15 -15.80 5.20
C LYS A 103 -15.05 -15.82 3.97
N TRP A 104 -14.55 -15.37 2.84
CA TRP A 104 -15.35 -15.08 1.65
C TRP A 104 -14.95 -15.92 0.42
N GLY A 105 -13.83 -16.65 0.48
CA GLY A 105 -13.24 -17.30 -0.69
C GLY A 105 -14.21 -18.15 -1.50
N ASP A 106 -15.01 -18.96 -0.84
CA ASP A 106 -15.97 -19.89 -1.46
C ASP A 106 -17.36 -19.25 -1.68
N THR A 107 -17.54 -17.97 -1.28
CA THR A 107 -18.80 -17.26 -1.49
C THR A 107 -18.88 -16.75 -2.93
N LEU A 108 -20.03 -16.95 -3.58
CA LEU A 108 -20.28 -16.36 -4.88
C LEU A 108 -20.29 -14.84 -4.76
N VAL A 109 -19.67 -14.15 -5.72
CA VAL A 109 -19.58 -12.69 -5.72
C VAL A 109 -20.97 -12.04 -5.66
N THR A 110 -21.96 -12.64 -6.32
CA THR A 110 -23.37 -12.21 -6.32
C THR A 110 -24.09 -12.38 -4.98
N ASP A 111 -23.59 -13.27 -4.12
CA ASP A 111 -24.24 -13.57 -2.83
C ASP A 111 -23.70 -12.68 -1.69
N ILE A 112 -22.75 -11.80 -1.98
CA ILE A 112 -22.20 -10.86 -0.99
C ILE A 112 -23.23 -9.77 -0.69
N LYS A 113 -23.86 -9.88 0.49
CA LYS A 113 -24.86 -8.90 0.94
C LYS A 113 -24.21 -7.78 1.75
N PRO A 114 -24.68 -6.53 1.62
CA PRO A 114 -24.19 -5.42 2.44
C PRO A 114 -24.22 -5.69 3.94
N LEU A 115 -25.27 -6.38 4.44
CA LEU A 115 -25.42 -6.71 5.86
C LEU A 115 -24.27 -7.61 6.35
N ASP A 116 -23.84 -8.60 5.56
CA ASP A 116 -22.78 -9.52 5.96
C ASP A 116 -21.40 -8.84 5.90
N LEU A 117 -21.20 -7.94 4.93
CA LEU A 117 -20.03 -7.06 4.88
C LEU A 117 -19.98 -6.14 6.10
N GLN A 118 -21.10 -5.51 6.47
CA GLN A 118 -21.15 -4.64 7.65
C GLN A 118 -20.77 -5.41 8.93
N ARG A 119 -21.32 -6.62 9.13
CA ARG A 119 -20.98 -7.49 10.25
C ARG A 119 -19.49 -7.86 10.26
N TYR A 120 -18.94 -8.19 9.08
CA TYR A 120 -17.53 -8.51 8.94
C TYR A 120 -16.62 -7.33 9.33
N ILE A 121 -16.94 -6.11 8.84
CA ILE A 121 -16.21 -4.88 9.16
C ILE A 121 -16.28 -4.58 10.67
N ASN A 122 -17.46 -4.69 11.27
CA ASN A 122 -17.65 -4.45 12.68
C ASN A 122 -16.84 -5.44 13.55
N THR A 123 -16.72 -6.70 13.10
CA THR A 123 -15.89 -7.72 13.78
C THR A 123 -14.41 -7.38 13.71
N MET A 124 -13.94 -6.82 12.59
CA MET A 124 -12.54 -6.43 12.41
C MET A 124 -12.17 -5.16 13.19
N GLN A 125 -13.08 -4.20 13.33
CA GLN A 125 -12.83 -2.92 14.00
C GLN A 125 -12.29 -3.07 15.43
N GLY A 126 -12.78 -4.08 16.17
CA GLY A 126 -12.36 -4.33 17.55
C GLY A 126 -11.01 -5.08 17.66
N LYS A 127 -10.56 -5.74 16.59
CA LYS A 127 -9.43 -6.69 16.61
C LYS A 127 -8.24 -6.26 15.77
N ILE A 128 -8.46 -5.48 14.70
CA ILE A 128 -7.44 -5.17 13.70
C ILE A 128 -7.31 -3.65 13.54
N LEU A 129 -6.15 -3.13 13.89
CA LEU A 129 -5.86 -1.68 13.83
C LEU A 129 -6.06 -1.09 12.41
N HIS A 130 -5.66 -1.82 11.38
CA HIS A 130 -5.69 -1.35 9.99
C HIS A 130 -6.81 -2.00 9.15
N TYR A 131 -7.96 -2.30 9.76
CA TYR A 131 -9.09 -2.94 9.09
C TYR A 131 -9.56 -2.17 7.83
N ARG A 132 -9.46 -0.83 7.83
CA ARG A 132 -9.81 0.00 6.66
C ARG A 132 -8.96 -0.31 5.43
N LYS A 133 -7.70 -0.70 5.63
CA LYS A 133 -6.82 -1.11 4.52
C LYS A 133 -7.28 -2.45 3.94
N ILE A 134 -7.66 -3.40 4.80
CA ILE A 134 -8.19 -4.71 4.39
C ILE A 134 -9.48 -4.52 3.59
N THR A 135 -10.41 -3.75 4.14
CA THR A 135 -11.70 -3.45 3.45
C THR A 135 -11.50 -2.71 2.15
N GLY A 136 -10.51 -1.81 2.08
CA GLY A 136 -10.15 -1.10 0.84
C GLY A 136 -9.66 -2.03 -0.27
N TYR A 137 -8.86 -3.05 0.06
CA TYR A 137 -8.46 -4.07 -0.92
C TYR A 137 -9.64 -4.94 -1.36
N PHE A 138 -10.49 -5.37 -0.42
CA PHE A 138 -11.66 -6.16 -0.75
C PHE A 138 -12.66 -5.38 -1.61
N ARG A 139 -12.91 -4.11 -1.28
CA ARG A 139 -13.74 -3.22 -2.11
C ARG A 139 -13.17 -3.08 -3.53
N ARG A 140 -11.84 -2.96 -3.67
CA ARG A 140 -11.20 -2.88 -5.00
C ARG A 140 -11.46 -4.13 -5.83
N LEU A 141 -11.46 -5.32 -5.21
CA LEU A 141 -11.81 -6.57 -5.87
C LEU A 141 -13.29 -6.59 -6.30
N LEU A 142 -14.24 -6.19 -5.44
CA LEU A 142 -15.67 -6.15 -5.79
C LEU A 142 -15.97 -5.07 -6.84
N ASN A 143 -15.22 -3.97 -6.87
CA ASN A 143 -15.32 -2.98 -7.95
C ASN A 143 -14.86 -3.54 -9.30
N LEU A 144 -13.98 -4.53 -9.32
CA LEU A 144 -13.69 -5.25 -10.56
C LEU A 144 -14.91 -6.06 -11.02
N ALA A 145 -15.59 -6.75 -10.09
CA ALA A 145 -16.83 -7.48 -10.43
C ALA A 145 -17.92 -6.55 -10.99
N VAL A 146 -18.03 -5.32 -10.47
CA VAL A 146 -18.95 -4.32 -11.04
C VAL A 146 -18.54 -3.92 -12.46
N ARG A 147 -17.24 -3.68 -12.71
CA ARG A 147 -16.74 -3.33 -14.05
C ARG A 147 -16.85 -4.47 -15.07
N MET A 148 -16.99 -5.70 -14.62
CA MET A 148 -17.17 -6.90 -15.45
C MET A 148 -18.64 -7.34 -15.48
N ASP A 149 -19.57 -6.48 -15.11
CA ASP A 149 -21.01 -6.73 -15.11
C ASP A 149 -21.46 -7.96 -14.30
N MET A 150 -20.60 -8.44 -13.38
CA MET A 150 -20.96 -9.53 -12.45
C MET A 150 -21.82 -9.00 -11.27
N LEU A 151 -21.67 -7.73 -10.94
CA LEU A 151 -22.43 -7.01 -9.92
C LEU A 151 -22.99 -5.72 -10.52
N ASN A 152 -24.25 -5.43 -10.25
CA ASN A 152 -24.87 -4.16 -10.71
C ASN A 152 -24.37 -2.95 -9.91
N VAL A 153 -24.02 -3.14 -8.64
CA VAL A 153 -23.65 -2.04 -7.71
C VAL A 153 -22.61 -2.56 -6.74
N ASP A 154 -21.62 -1.71 -6.41
CA ASP A 154 -20.65 -1.97 -5.34
C ASP A 154 -21.37 -2.11 -3.99
N PRO A 155 -21.37 -3.29 -3.35
CA PRO A 155 -22.05 -3.51 -2.08
C PRO A 155 -21.48 -2.65 -0.94
N PHE A 156 -20.25 -2.15 -1.06
CA PHE A 156 -19.66 -1.21 -0.10
C PHE A 156 -20.30 0.19 -0.12
N THR A 157 -21.09 0.55 -1.15
CA THR A 157 -21.82 1.83 -1.16
C THR A 157 -22.89 1.94 -0.08
N LYS A 158 -23.35 0.77 0.40
CA LYS A 158 -24.39 0.66 1.45
C LYS A 158 -23.80 0.37 2.83
N ILE A 159 -22.46 0.46 2.98
CA ILE A 159 -21.76 0.18 4.24
C ILE A 159 -21.44 1.49 4.96
N GLU A 160 -21.71 1.51 6.24
CA GLU A 160 -21.24 2.55 7.14
C GLU A 160 -19.87 2.14 7.74
N MET A 161 -18.82 2.89 7.39
CA MET A 161 -17.47 2.62 7.90
C MET A 161 -17.35 3.12 9.35
N PRO A 162 -17.11 2.24 10.32
CA PRO A 162 -16.96 2.65 11.71
C PRO A 162 -15.85 3.70 11.86
N ARG A 163 -15.99 4.60 12.84
CA ARG A 163 -14.94 5.57 13.16
C ARG A 163 -13.73 4.84 13.72
N GLU A 164 -12.54 5.23 13.27
CA GLU A 164 -11.30 4.76 13.90
C GLU A 164 -11.24 5.26 15.34
N ARG A 165 -10.90 4.37 16.27
CA ARG A 165 -10.60 4.79 17.64
C ARG A 165 -9.38 5.70 17.59
N ARG A 166 -9.54 6.96 18.01
CA ARG A 166 -8.40 7.84 18.21
C ARG A 166 -7.51 7.23 19.29
N GLN A 167 -6.29 6.88 18.96
CA GLN A 167 -5.29 6.54 19.95
C GLN A 167 -4.89 7.85 20.64
N PHE A 168 -5.38 8.06 21.85
CA PHE A 168 -5.04 9.24 22.65
C PHE A 168 -3.56 9.24 23.06
N ASN A 169 -2.95 8.07 23.22
CA ASN A 169 -1.53 7.91 23.52
C ASN A 169 -0.82 7.33 22.30
N LYS A 170 -0.48 8.18 21.35
CA LYS A 170 0.44 7.77 20.28
C LYS A 170 1.82 7.53 20.90
N PRO A 171 2.43 6.35 20.66
CA PRO A 171 3.80 6.11 21.14
C PRO A 171 4.73 7.18 20.56
N LYS A 172 5.71 7.61 21.37
CA LYS A 172 6.73 8.59 20.99
C LYS A 172 7.31 8.23 19.61
N GLN A 173 7.37 9.20 18.71
CA GLN A 173 7.78 8.96 17.32
C GLN A 173 9.23 9.34 17.05
N PHE A 174 9.87 10.11 17.94
CA PHE A 174 11.24 10.60 17.78
C PHE A 174 11.86 10.90 19.17
N MET A 175 13.18 11.01 19.23
CA MET A 175 13.93 11.46 20.40
C MET A 175 14.04 12.99 20.40
N ASP A 176 13.98 13.60 21.58
CA ASP A 176 14.45 14.97 21.76
C ASP A 176 16.00 15.04 21.77
N VAL A 177 16.55 16.24 21.91
CA VAL A 177 18.01 16.48 21.85
C VAL A 177 18.75 15.68 22.93
N ASP A 178 18.23 15.66 24.16
CA ASP A 178 18.92 15.02 25.29
C ASP A 178 18.87 13.49 25.20
N GLU A 179 17.72 12.95 24.79
CA GLU A 179 17.59 11.53 24.51
C GLU A 179 18.47 11.08 23.33
N PHE A 180 18.58 11.91 22.28
CA PHE A 180 19.47 11.63 21.16
C PHE A 180 20.93 11.62 21.60
N LYS A 181 21.36 12.59 22.40
CA LYS A 181 22.71 12.62 23.01
C LYS A 181 22.96 11.37 23.83
N ALA A 182 22.07 11.03 24.76
CA ALA A 182 22.20 9.83 25.58
C ALA A 182 22.28 8.55 24.75
N PHE A 183 21.49 8.44 23.70
CA PHE A 183 21.56 7.33 22.76
C PHE A 183 22.93 7.23 22.06
N ILE A 184 23.45 8.36 21.57
CA ILE A 184 24.75 8.42 20.89
C ILE A 184 25.91 8.10 21.86
N ASP A 185 25.84 8.63 23.09
CA ASP A 185 26.84 8.36 24.12
C ASP A 185 26.93 6.87 24.47
N VAL A 186 25.79 6.20 24.58
CA VAL A 186 25.72 4.73 24.76
C VAL A 186 26.29 3.99 23.56
N LEU A 187 25.97 4.41 22.34
CA LEU A 187 26.53 3.79 21.14
C LEU A 187 28.07 3.91 21.12
N ASP A 188 28.59 5.13 21.38
CA ASP A 188 30.00 5.44 21.29
C ASP A 188 30.81 4.79 22.43
N SER A 189 30.31 4.81 23.66
CA SER A 189 31.05 4.34 24.84
C SER A 189 30.90 2.85 25.12
N GLN A 190 29.73 2.28 24.86
CA GLN A 190 29.40 0.91 25.28
C GLN A 190 29.22 -0.03 24.08
N TYR A 191 28.37 0.34 23.12
CA TYR A 191 27.95 -0.58 22.08
C TYR A 191 29.00 -0.78 20.98
N SER A 192 29.86 0.21 20.75
CA SER A 192 31.00 0.16 19.82
C SER A 192 31.94 -1.02 20.08
N GLN A 193 32.11 -1.42 21.34
CA GLN A 193 32.97 -2.53 21.76
C GLN A 193 32.28 -3.89 21.66
N ILE A 194 30.94 -3.92 21.66
CA ILE A 194 30.14 -5.16 21.66
C ILE A 194 29.90 -5.66 20.22
N ASN A 195 29.49 -4.73 19.34
CA ASN A 195 29.16 -5.06 17.96
C ASN A 195 29.45 -3.87 17.04
N LYS A 196 30.66 -3.87 16.47
CA LYS A 196 31.14 -2.77 15.65
C LYS A 196 30.28 -2.54 14.40
N GLN A 197 29.77 -3.61 13.77
CA GLN A 197 28.87 -3.48 12.61
C GLN A 197 27.56 -2.81 12.99
N ALA A 198 26.91 -3.27 14.06
CA ALA A 198 25.68 -2.69 14.54
C ALA A 198 25.85 -1.24 15.00
N TYR A 199 26.92 -0.95 15.73
CA TYR A 199 27.30 0.41 16.11
C TYR A 199 27.40 1.34 14.90
N THR A 200 28.20 0.95 13.90
CA THR A 200 28.41 1.74 12.68
C THR A 200 27.10 1.98 11.93
N LEU A 201 26.25 0.94 11.79
CA LEU A 201 24.96 1.03 11.11
C LEU A 201 23.98 1.96 11.85
N LEU A 202 23.83 1.77 13.17
CA LEU A 202 22.90 2.57 13.98
C LEU A 202 23.32 4.03 14.02
N ARG A 203 24.62 4.29 14.17
CA ARG A 203 25.15 5.64 14.18
C ARG A 203 24.99 6.31 12.82
N LEU A 204 25.33 5.62 11.73
CA LEU A 204 25.12 6.15 10.37
C LEU A 204 23.63 6.48 10.13
N GLY A 205 22.73 5.58 10.51
CA GLY A 205 21.29 5.81 10.40
C GLY A 205 20.81 7.01 11.21
N ALA A 206 21.33 7.19 12.43
CA ALA A 206 20.99 8.31 13.30
C ALA A 206 21.44 9.66 12.74
N PHE A 207 22.66 9.74 12.16
CA PHE A 207 23.23 10.99 11.66
C PHE A 207 22.88 11.34 10.21
N THR A 208 22.39 10.38 9.42
CA THR A 208 22.04 10.59 8.01
C THR A 208 20.56 10.51 7.74
N GLY A 209 19.78 9.94 8.64
CA GLY A 209 18.37 9.68 8.41
C GLY A 209 18.08 8.75 7.19
N MET A 210 19.06 7.97 6.72
CA MET A 210 18.88 7.02 5.63
C MET A 210 17.74 6.03 5.92
N ARG A 211 17.02 5.61 4.88
CA ARG A 211 16.05 4.50 5.03
C ARG A 211 16.78 3.21 5.37
N THR A 212 16.13 2.33 6.12
CA THR A 212 16.72 1.01 6.45
C THR A 212 17.13 0.25 5.20
N GLU A 213 16.29 0.27 4.17
CA GLU A 213 16.53 -0.40 2.90
C GLU A 213 17.72 0.20 2.11
N GLU A 214 17.98 1.50 2.26
CA GLU A 214 19.15 2.20 1.69
C GLU A 214 20.44 1.80 2.44
N LEU A 215 20.39 1.78 3.79
CA LEU A 215 21.51 1.33 4.62
C LEU A 215 21.93 -0.12 4.31
N LEU A 216 20.93 -1.01 4.17
CA LEU A 216 21.17 -2.43 3.90
C LEU A 216 21.67 -2.71 2.49
N ALA A 217 21.45 -1.81 1.56
CA ALA A 217 21.93 -1.91 0.19
C ALA A 217 23.22 -1.12 -0.07
N LEU A 218 23.73 -0.37 0.93
CA LEU A 218 24.92 0.46 0.77
C LEU A 218 26.14 -0.40 0.47
N GLN A 219 26.86 -0.07 -0.59
CA GLN A 219 28.12 -0.69 -1.00
C GLN A 219 29.30 0.25 -0.77
N TRP A 220 30.50 -0.29 -0.59
CA TRP A 220 31.70 0.50 -0.36
C TRP A 220 32.04 1.45 -1.52
N GLN A 221 31.73 1.09 -2.76
CA GLN A 221 31.91 1.98 -3.92
C GLN A 221 31.09 3.28 -3.86
N SER A 222 30.05 3.31 -3.02
CA SER A 222 29.19 4.49 -2.79
C SER A 222 29.65 5.36 -1.63
N VAL A 223 30.76 5.01 -0.97
CA VAL A 223 31.36 5.78 0.13
C VAL A 223 32.61 6.48 -0.37
N ASP A 224 32.57 7.79 -0.50
CA ASP A 224 33.74 8.61 -0.83
C ASP A 224 34.41 9.10 0.45
N PHE A 225 35.44 8.41 0.86
CA PHE A 225 36.23 8.74 2.05
C PHE A 225 37.03 10.06 1.91
N ASN A 226 37.42 10.43 0.68
CA ASN A 226 38.24 11.62 0.43
C ASN A 226 37.42 12.90 0.57
N ASN A 227 36.20 12.90 0.02
CA ASN A 227 35.34 14.07 0.01
C ASN A 227 34.26 14.05 1.09
N GLY A 228 34.09 12.93 1.82
CA GLY A 228 33.13 12.76 2.88
C GLY A 228 31.68 12.67 2.42
N TYR A 229 31.43 11.88 1.37
CA TYR A 229 30.08 11.71 0.83
C TYR A 229 29.68 10.25 0.76
N ILE A 230 28.35 10.04 0.86
CA ILE A 230 27.70 8.76 0.55
C ILE A 230 26.69 8.99 -0.56
N GLU A 231 26.77 8.19 -1.61
CA GLU A 231 25.81 8.18 -2.71
C GLU A 231 24.71 7.14 -2.47
N ILE A 232 23.47 7.57 -2.46
CA ILE A 232 22.31 6.69 -2.37
C ILE A 232 21.84 6.37 -3.78
N VAL A 233 22.22 5.21 -4.31
CA VAL A 233 21.93 4.79 -5.69
C VAL A 233 21.04 3.55 -5.76
N GLN A 234 20.85 2.86 -4.64
CA GLN A 234 20.10 1.61 -4.58
C GLN A 234 19.45 1.41 -3.21
N ALA A 235 18.49 0.49 -3.16
CA ALA A 235 17.79 0.11 -1.94
C ALA A 235 17.48 -1.40 -1.96
N LEU A 236 17.34 -1.99 -0.78
CA LEU A 236 16.94 -3.40 -0.64
C LEU A 236 15.41 -3.51 -0.83
N GLY A 237 14.99 -4.27 -1.83
CA GLY A 237 13.60 -4.67 -2.04
C GLY A 237 13.26 -5.93 -1.27
N ARG A 238 11.98 -6.08 -0.93
CA ARG A 238 11.42 -7.32 -0.37
C ARG A 238 10.62 -8.02 -1.45
N GLY A 239 11.05 -9.22 -1.80
CA GLY A 239 10.37 -10.07 -2.74
C GLY A 239 9.34 -11.00 -2.09
N LEU A 240 8.79 -11.89 -2.92
CA LEU A 240 7.92 -12.96 -2.47
C LEU A 240 8.71 -13.98 -1.63
N ASN A 241 8.02 -14.67 -0.74
CA ASN A 241 8.59 -15.74 0.10
C ASN A 241 9.78 -15.30 0.97
N GLY A 242 9.81 -14.02 1.36
CA GLY A 242 10.88 -13.47 2.20
C GLY A 242 12.21 -13.23 1.48
N SER A 243 12.25 -13.37 0.16
CA SER A 243 13.41 -13.03 -0.65
C SER A 243 13.73 -11.54 -0.57
N THR A 244 14.98 -11.19 -0.85
CA THR A 244 15.41 -9.80 -0.96
C THR A 244 16.18 -9.60 -2.26
N TYR A 245 16.04 -8.42 -2.86
CA TYR A 245 16.76 -8.05 -4.09
C TYR A 245 17.17 -6.59 -4.05
N ILE A 246 18.22 -6.26 -4.80
CA ILE A 246 18.65 -4.87 -4.96
C ILE A 246 17.80 -4.22 -6.05
N LYS A 247 17.29 -3.04 -5.76
CA LYS A 247 16.50 -2.26 -6.69
C LYS A 247 16.99 -0.82 -6.76
N GLU A 248 16.69 -0.17 -7.85
CA GLU A 248 16.83 1.28 -7.94
C GLU A 248 15.85 1.99 -6.98
N PRO A 249 16.21 3.17 -6.47
CA PRO A 249 15.28 3.95 -5.67
C PRO A 249 14.00 4.29 -6.47
N LYS A 250 12.85 4.29 -5.77
CA LYS A 250 11.50 4.43 -6.38
C LYS A 250 11.27 5.71 -7.20
N SER A 251 12.06 6.75 -6.99
CA SER A 251 11.92 8.04 -7.68
C SER A 251 13.29 8.64 -7.97
N GLY A 252 13.39 9.44 -9.02
CA GLY A 252 14.60 10.18 -9.34
C GLY A 252 15.11 11.06 -8.18
N THR A 253 14.20 11.56 -7.34
CA THR A 253 14.51 12.32 -6.12
C THR A 253 15.12 11.48 -4.99
N SER A 254 15.06 10.16 -5.10
CA SER A 254 15.64 9.25 -4.10
C SER A 254 17.12 8.96 -4.35
N ARG A 255 17.63 9.19 -5.57
CA ARG A 255 19.08 9.26 -5.82
C ARG A 255 19.58 10.58 -5.28
N ARG A 256 20.51 10.53 -4.34
CA ARG A 256 21.06 11.71 -3.67
C ARG A 256 22.42 11.41 -3.06
N THR A 257 23.18 12.47 -2.85
CA THR A 257 24.46 12.44 -2.15
C THR A 257 24.28 13.02 -0.76
N LEU A 258 24.77 12.33 0.25
CA LEU A 258 24.73 12.75 1.64
C LEU A 258 26.15 13.10 2.08
N LYS A 259 26.35 14.31 2.62
CA LYS A 259 27.60 14.66 3.28
C LYS A 259 27.60 14.07 4.69
N ILE A 260 28.72 13.47 5.09
CA ILE A 260 28.92 12.91 6.44
C ILE A 260 30.06 13.64 7.13
N ASP A 261 29.96 13.70 8.44
CA ASP A 261 30.98 14.37 9.27
C ASP A 261 32.24 13.54 9.42
N ASN A 262 33.34 14.18 9.83
CA ASN A 262 34.65 13.55 9.98
C ASN A 262 34.65 12.39 11.00
N LYS A 263 33.86 12.49 12.08
CA LYS A 263 33.75 11.43 13.07
C LYS A 263 33.10 10.18 12.46
N MET A 264 32.05 10.35 11.66
CA MET A 264 31.40 9.23 10.96
C MET A 264 32.30 8.62 9.89
N LEU A 265 33.11 9.44 9.19
CA LEU A 265 34.13 8.96 8.26
C LEU A 265 35.16 8.05 8.96
N THR A 266 35.68 8.49 10.11
CA THR A 266 36.63 7.71 10.93
C THR A 266 36.01 6.37 11.36
N ILE A 267 34.74 6.37 11.77
CA ILE A 267 34.03 5.16 12.17
C ILE A 267 33.85 4.20 10.99
N LEU A 268 33.46 4.72 9.83
CA LEU A 268 33.32 3.93 8.61
C LEU A 268 34.67 3.37 8.15
N ALA A 269 35.75 4.14 8.18
CA ALA A 269 37.09 3.68 7.85
C ALA A 269 37.54 2.57 8.81
N SER A 270 37.34 2.75 10.11
CA SER A 270 37.65 1.72 11.11
C SER A 270 36.81 0.44 10.91
N TRP A 271 35.56 0.55 10.44
CA TRP A 271 34.74 -0.61 10.07
C TRP A 271 35.24 -1.26 8.77
N TYR A 272 35.59 -0.46 7.75
CA TYR A 272 36.19 -0.93 6.50
C TYR A 272 37.42 -1.78 6.74
N ASP A 273 38.37 -1.33 7.60
CA ASP A 273 39.60 -2.04 7.92
C ASP A 273 39.36 -3.32 8.71
N SER A 274 38.28 -3.42 9.47
CA SER A 274 37.99 -4.57 10.34
C SER A 274 37.10 -5.63 9.69
N THR A 275 36.43 -5.32 8.59
CA THR A 275 35.58 -6.30 7.89
C THR A 275 36.37 -7.05 6.81
N GLN A 276 36.12 -8.35 6.65
CA GLN A 276 36.65 -9.12 5.52
C GLN A 276 35.92 -8.84 4.18
N TYR A 277 34.80 -8.15 4.22
CA TYR A 277 33.97 -7.80 3.05
C TYR A 277 34.12 -6.31 2.74
N ASN A 278 35.29 -5.93 2.21
CA ASN A 278 35.66 -4.53 1.95
C ASN A 278 36.01 -4.24 0.49
N LYS A 279 35.66 -5.12 -0.44
CA LYS A 279 35.79 -4.81 -1.88
C LYS A 279 34.74 -3.77 -2.30
N LYS A 280 35.01 -3.05 -3.38
CA LYS A 280 34.17 -1.95 -3.89
C LYS A 280 32.67 -2.31 -4.00
N LYS A 281 32.36 -3.54 -4.46
CA LYS A 281 30.97 -4.03 -4.63
C LYS A 281 30.41 -4.76 -3.42
N ASP A 282 31.20 -4.96 -2.36
CA ASP A 282 30.70 -5.58 -1.15
C ASP A 282 29.77 -4.61 -0.40
N PHE A 283 28.78 -5.17 0.28
CA PHE A 283 27.89 -4.37 1.12
C PHE A 283 28.62 -3.90 2.37
N VAL A 284 28.44 -2.62 2.73
CA VAL A 284 29.01 -2.03 3.95
C VAL A 284 28.55 -2.81 5.18
N PHE A 285 27.27 -3.20 5.18
CA PHE A 285 26.67 -4.00 6.24
C PHE A 285 26.19 -5.34 5.68
N SER A 286 26.89 -6.40 6.04
CA SER A 286 26.64 -7.72 5.46
C SER A 286 26.69 -8.84 6.50
N HIS A 287 26.06 -9.95 6.17
CA HIS A 287 26.24 -11.23 6.85
C HIS A 287 26.78 -12.23 5.85
N GLN A 288 28.01 -12.68 6.05
CA GLN A 288 28.71 -13.58 5.13
C GLN A 288 28.72 -13.06 3.67
N GLY A 289 28.97 -11.75 3.48
CA GLY A 289 29.02 -11.11 2.17
C GLY A 289 27.65 -10.86 1.52
N ARG A 290 26.55 -11.30 2.14
CA ARG A 290 25.17 -11.06 1.67
C ARG A 290 24.50 -9.92 2.44
N THR A 291 23.46 -9.34 1.90
CA THR A 291 22.66 -8.33 2.61
C THR A 291 22.15 -8.86 3.95
N LEU A 292 22.13 -7.99 4.96
CA LEU A 292 21.50 -8.32 6.24
C LEU A 292 19.98 -8.53 6.07
N GLN A 293 19.42 -9.36 6.94
CA GLN A 293 17.95 -9.46 7.06
C GLN A 293 17.37 -8.09 7.41
N VAL A 294 16.24 -7.73 6.78
CA VAL A 294 15.62 -6.40 6.90
C VAL A 294 15.26 -6.02 8.34
N MET A 295 14.97 -7.00 9.18
CA MET A 295 14.65 -6.78 10.60
C MET A 295 15.88 -6.66 11.50
N ARG A 296 17.08 -7.01 11.02
CA ARG A 296 18.30 -7.03 11.84
C ARG A 296 18.64 -5.67 12.47
N PRO A 297 18.58 -4.54 11.75
CA PRO A 297 18.86 -3.23 12.35
C PRO A 297 17.89 -2.87 13.48
N ASN A 298 16.59 -3.17 13.31
CA ASN A 298 15.62 -2.96 14.38
C ASN A 298 15.91 -3.84 15.60
N LYS A 299 16.33 -5.10 15.39
CA LYS A 299 16.72 -5.97 16.50
C LYS A 299 17.90 -5.38 17.27
N TRP A 300 18.94 -4.93 16.59
CA TRP A 300 20.08 -4.28 17.25
C TRP A 300 19.68 -3.01 18.01
N LEU A 301 18.76 -2.22 17.45
CA LEU A 301 18.23 -1.04 18.14
C LEU A 301 17.46 -1.42 19.42
N HIS A 302 16.67 -2.49 19.37
CA HIS A 302 15.99 -3.03 20.55
C HIS A 302 16.97 -3.58 21.58
N ASP A 303 17.99 -4.32 21.15
CA ASP A 303 19.04 -4.85 22.05
C ASP A 303 19.73 -3.69 22.82
N VAL A 304 20.00 -2.55 22.14
CA VAL A 304 20.54 -1.33 22.79
C VAL A 304 19.52 -0.72 23.75
N SER A 305 18.27 -0.57 23.29
CA SER A 305 17.18 0.01 24.07
C SER A 305 16.91 -0.77 25.36
N ASP A 306 16.81 -2.09 25.25
CA ASP A 306 16.49 -2.96 26.39
C ASP A 306 17.62 -3.00 27.42
N LYS A 307 18.87 -2.99 26.93
CA LYS A 307 20.05 -3.07 27.81
C LYS A 307 20.38 -1.75 28.51
N TYR A 308 20.21 -0.64 27.82
CA TYR A 308 20.71 0.68 28.30
C TYR A 308 19.59 1.69 28.57
N HIS A 309 18.32 1.30 28.35
CA HIS A 309 17.14 2.13 28.56
C HIS A 309 17.15 3.45 27.76
N VAL A 310 17.80 3.46 26.60
CA VAL A 310 17.83 4.58 25.66
C VAL A 310 17.05 4.24 24.40
N ALA A 311 16.54 5.26 23.70
CA ALA A 311 15.78 5.08 22.45
C ALA A 311 14.56 4.12 22.59
N VAL A 312 13.92 4.08 23.75
CA VAL A 312 12.85 3.16 24.10
C VAL A 312 11.67 3.27 23.13
N GLY A 313 11.23 2.12 22.60
CA GLY A 313 10.10 2.03 21.66
C GLY A 313 10.38 2.60 20.28
N LEU A 314 11.64 2.94 19.94
CA LEU A 314 12.02 3.44 18.64
C LEU A 314 12.28 2.29 17.63
N SER A 315 12.20 2.64 16.36
CA SER A 315 12.59 1.81 15.23
C SER A 315 13.55 2.59 14.32
N MET A 316 14.20 1.92 13.40
CA MET A 316 15.06 2.60 12.40
C MET A 316 14.31 3.70 11.64
N HIS A 317 13.03 3.50 11.36
CA HIS A 317 12.20 4.54 10.73
C HIS A 317 12.01 5.76 11.65
N LYS A 318 11.87 5.53 12.96
CA LYS A 318 11.75 6.60 13.96
C LYS A 318 13.08 7.31 14.21
N LEU A 319 14.25 6.66 14.02
CA LEU A 319 15.55 7.36 13.97
C LEU A 319 15.59 8.38 12.83
N ARG A 320 15.08 8.02 11.67
CA ARG A 320 14.94 8.94 10.54
C ARG A 320 14.00 10.11 10.88
N HIS A 321 12.90 9.86 11.59
CA HIS A 321 12.01 10.91 12.10
C HIS A 321 12.74 11.81 13.11
N THR A 322 13.52 11.23 14.02
CA THR A 322 14.38 11.97 14.97
C THR A 322 15.31 12.91 14.22
N TRP A 323 16.04 12.40 13.22
CA TRP A 323 16.91 13.23 12.39
C TRP A 323 16.16 14.41 11.77
N ALA A 324 14.99 14.16 11.16
CA ALA A 324 14.18 15.19 10.51
C ALA A 324 13.70 16.25 11.51
N THR A 325 13.25 15.83 12.69
CA THR A 325 12.77 16.71 13.76
C THR A 325 13.90 17.58 14.28
N LEU A 326 15.03 16.98 14.67
CA LEU A 326 16.18 17.69 15.19
C LEU A 326 16.78 18.67 14.17
N ALA A 327 16.85 18.28 12.87
CA ALA A 327 17.32 19.18 11.83
C ALA A 327 16.45 20.45 11.70
N ILE A 328 15.12 20.29 11.76
CA ILE A 328 14.18 21.43 11.71
C ILE A 328 14.31 22.29 12.99
N GLU A 329 14.40 21.69 14.17
CA GLU A 329 14.61 22.38 15.43
C GLU A 329 15.93 23.18 15.46
N GLN A 330 16.95 22.70 14.73
CA GLN A 330 18.24 23.41 14.54
C GLN A 330 18.22 24.41 13.36
N GLY A 331 17.05 24.75 12.82
CA GLY A 331 16.86 25.80 11.83
C GLY A 331 16.91 25.36 10.36
N ALA A 332 17.00 24.07 10.07
CA ALA A 332 16.88 23.61 8.68
C ALA A 332 15.45 23.82 8.17
N SER A 333 15.31 24.36 6.96
CA SER A 333 14.02 24.51 6.34
C SER A 333 13.40 23.15 5.97
N VAL A 334 12.06 23.07 5.98
CA VAL A 334 11.33 21.86 5.56
C VAL A 334 11.79 21.37 4.18
N LYS A 335 12.08 22.29 3.25
CA LYS A 335 12.56 21.97 1.92
C LYS A 335 13.95 21.33 1.91
N GLN A 336 14.88 21.85 2.73
CA GLN A 336 16.21 21.25 2.89
C GLN A 336 16.12 19.83 3.44
N VAL A 337 15.31 19.63 4.50
CA VAL A 337 15.08 18.30 5.08
C VAL A 337 14.44 17.34 4.08
N GLN A 338 13.44 17.81 3.32
CA GLN A 338 12.81 17.03 2.27
C GLN A 338 13.82 16.55 1.21
N THR A 339 14.65 17.48 0.72
CA THR A 339 15.66 17.20 -0.31
C THR A 339 16.71 16.22 0.22
N TYR A 340 17.25 16.49 1.42
CA TYR A 340 18.26 15.64 2.05
C TYR A 340 17.76 14.21 2.29
N LEU A 341 16.55 14.07 2.80
CA LEU A 341 15.97 12.76 3.05
C LEU A 341 15.46 12.06 1.77
N GLY A 342 15.24 12.79 0.67
CA GLY A 342 14.65 12.22 -0.55
C GLY A 342 13.19 11.80 -0.33
N HIS A 343 12.37 12.70 0.26
CA HIS A 343 10.94 12.49 0.39
C HIS A 343 10.25 12.90 -0.91
N ALA A 344 9.56 11.96 -1.54
CA ALA A 344 8.75 12.24 -2.74
C ALA A 344 7.52 13.11 -2.42
N ASP A 345 6.99 13.02 -1.19
CA ASP A 345 5.83 13.78 -0.73
C ASP A 345 6.22 14.72 0.42
N VAL A 346 5.91 16.00 0.24
CA VAL A 346 6.12 17.06 1.26
C VAL A 346 5.31 16.79 2.53
N ALA A 347 4.14 16.14 2.40
CA ALA A 347 3.26 15.85 3.54
C ALA A 347 3.97 15.03 4.63
N MET A 348 4.92 14.16 4.25
CA MET A 348 5.73 13.40 5.22
C MET A 348 6.59 14.31 6.11
N THR A 349 7.19 15.35 5.52
CA THR A 349 8.02 16.32 6.26
C THR A 349 7.15 17.33 7.00
N LEU A 350 6.01 17.73 6.44
CA LEU A 350 5.04 18.62 7.09
C LEU A 350 4.40 18.00 8.34
N ASN A 351 4.19 16.69 8.37
CA ASN A 351 3.71 16.00 9.57
C ASN A 351 4.72 16.11 10.73
N VAL A 352 6.02 16.01 10.42
CA VAL A 352 7.09 16.24 11.40
C VAL A 352 7.05 17.69 11.90
N TYR A 353 6.93 18.64 10.98
CA TYR A 353 6.83 20.07 11.31
C TYR A 353 5.58 20.39 12.16
N SER A 354 4.43 19.76 11.87
CA SER A 354 3.21 19.92 12.66
C SER A 354 3.35 19.42 14.10
N ASP A 355 4.14 18.39 14.34
CA ASP A 355 4.41 17.89 15.70
C ASP A 355 5.35 18.83 16.48
N ILE A 356 6.29 19.49 15.77
CA ILE A 356 7.17 20.52 16.34
C ILE A 356 6.39 21.80 16.69
N THR A 357 5.57 22.30 15.76
CA THR A 357 4.81 23.54 15.94
C THR A 357 3.75 23.43 17.05
N LYS A 358 3.21 22.25 17.30
CA LYS A 358 2.33 22.03 18.47
C LYS A 358 3.06 22.21 19.81
N ARG A 359 4.35 21.86 19.87
CA ARG A 359 5.19 22.12 21.07
C ARG A 359 5.64 23.59 21.16
N ALA A 360 5.86 24.22 20.01
CA ALA A 360 6.26 25.64 19.94
C ALA A 360 5.08 26.60 20.09
N SER A 361 3.82 26.14 20.08
CA SER A 361 2.65 27.02 20.17
C SER A 361 2.60 27.79 21.50
N ASP A 362 3.13 27.21 22.57
CA ASP A 362 3.25 27.89 23.87
C ASP A 362 4.30 29.00 23.83
N ALA A 363 5.30 28.93 22.95
CA ALA A 363 6.31 29.98 22.76
C ALA A 363 5.89 31.03 21.71
N THR A 364 4.93 30.74 20.85
CA THR A 364 4.52 31.62 19.73
C THR A 364 3.83 32.89 20.25
N GLY A 365 3.17 32.83 21.42
CA GLY A 365 2.56 34.00 22.05
C GLY A 365 3.56 35.06 22.47
N SER A 366 4.80 34.68 22.77
CA SER A 366 5.86 35.60 23.20
C SER A 366 6.69 36.21 22.06
N ILE A 367 6.58 35.67 20.83
CA ILE A 367 7.37 36.13 19.67
C ILE A 367 6.92 37.53 19.22
N LEU A 368 5.63 37.81 19.27
CA LEU A 368 5.11 39.12 18.90
C LEU A 368 5.34 40.18 19.98
N SER A 369 5.36 39.79 21.25
CA SER A 369 5.69 40.72 22.33
C SER A 369 7.16 41.15 22.29
N ASN A 370 8.08 40.28 21.89
CA ASN A 370 9.50 40.58 21.73
C ASN A 370 9.85 41.42 20.49
N LEU A 371 8.87 41.67 19.58
CA LEU A 371 9.04 42.57 18.43
C LEU A 371 8.65 44.01 18.73
N ILE A 372 8.05 44.26 19.89
CA ILE A 372 7.51 45.57 20.27
C ILE A 372 8.35 46.22 21.43
N ASP A 373 9.18 45.43 22.09
CA ASP A 373 10.22 45.88 23.07
C ASP A 373 11.57 46.10 22.33
#